data_88ee05d856a7420c5eb8e6b852d1def7
#
_entry.id   88ee05d856a7420c5eb8e6b852d1def7
#
_cell.length_a   1.000
_cell.length_b   1.000
_cell.length_c   1.000
_cell.angle_alpha   90.00
_cell.angle_beta   90.00
_cell.angle_gamma   90.00
#
_symmetry.space_group_name_H-M   'P 1'
#
loop_
_entity.id
_entity.type
_entity.pdbx_description
1 polymer ?
#
loop_
_entity_poly.entity_id
_entity_poly.type
_entity_poly.pdbx_seq_one_letter_code
_entity_poly.pdbx_strand_id
1 'polypeptide(L)'
;MHAQAATNQKKPTVQKTKPSVVKTHVRHAKAFKAAPAVPSFGQKAGLHATSDMLDLKSSVAYVIDQDTHEVLLSKNDQAVLPIASITKLMTGLIISEAKLPMDESITITQDDVDTEKGSSSRLRVGATLTRGELLHLALMASENRAAHALGRTYPGGMPTFVGLMNAKAAQLGMRDTRYVEPTGLSSQNQSSAKDLATLVGNAYHDITVRELSTSPSHKVEVGNRTLQYNTTNRLVKNPNWDIGLQKTGYISEAGQCLVMQAKVSGRKLIMVFLDSAGKLSRIADAERVRKWVETNHSATGRPQT
;
A
#
# COMPACT_ATOMS: atom_id res chain seq x y z
N MET A 1 -38.68 89.25 8.32
CA MET A 1 -38.03 89.57 7.06
C MET A 1 -37.18 88.41 6.66
N HIS A 2 -37.59 87.67 5.62
CA HIS A 2 -37.00 86.42 5.20
C HIS A 2 -35.94 86.70 4.11
N ALA A 3 -34.74 86.13 4.24
CA ALA A 3 -33.75 86.07 3.20
C ALA A 3 -33.57 84.59 2.76
N GLN A 4 -33.91 84.31 1.51
CA GLN A 4 -33.72 83.04 0.88
C GLN A 4 -32.26 82.91 0.39
N ALA A 5 -31.59 81.80 0.75
CA ALA A 5 -30.29 81.43 0.20
C ALA A 5 -30.49 80.45 -0.96
N ALA A 6 -29.94 80.79 -2.13
CA ALA A 6 -29.96 79.98 -3.33
C ALA A 6 -28.83 78.92 -3.30
N THR A 7 -29.22 77.66 -3.43
CA THR A 7 -28.28 76.50 -3.55
C THR A 7 -27.91 76.29 -5.02
N ASN A 8 -26.58 76.38 -5.28
CA ASN A 8 -25.96 76.19 -6.56
C ASN A 8 -25.56 74.70 -6.74
N GLN A 9 -26.26 73.90 -7.52
CA GLN A 9 -25.93 72.51 -7.83
C GLN A 9 -24.89 72.44 -8.98
N LYS A 10 -23.67 71.94 -8.66
CA LYS A 10 -22.69 71.58 -9.67
C LYS A 10 -22.96 70.14 -10.15
N LYS A 11 -23.15 69.95 -11.51
CA LYS A 11 -23.23 68.65 -12.16
C LYS A 11 -21.90 67.88 -12.06
N PRO A 12 -21.90 66.57 -11.84
CA PRO A 12 -20.65 65.79 -11.86
C PRO A 12 -20.22 65.51 -13.29
N THR A 13 -18.91 65.77 -13.56
CA THR A 13 -18.26 65.47 -14.86
C THR A 13 -17.84 64.02 -14.86
N VAL A 14 -18.36 63.22 -15.82
CA VAL A 14 -18.00 61.83 -16.05
C VAL A 14 -16.64 61.78 -16.77
N GLN A 15 -15.60 61.35 -16.08
CA GLN A 15 -14.30 61.00 -16.67
C GLN A 15 -14.38 59.59 -17.29
N LYS A 16 -14.21 59.53 -18.61
CA LYS A 16 -14.06 58.26 -19.37
C LYS A 16 -12.66 57.70 -19.10
N THR A 17 -12.59 56.62 -18.31
CA THR A 17 -11.38 55.80 -18.15
C THR A 17 -11.19 54.89 -19.35
N LYS A 18 -10.02 54.95 -19.98
CA LYS A 18 -9.63 54.02 -21.06
C LYS A 18 -9.40 52.62 -20.49
N PRO A 19 -9.81 51.52 -21.18
CA PRO A 19 -9.55 50.19 -20.72
C PRO A 19 -8.05 49.86 -20.77
N SER A 20 -7.48 49.50 -19.63
CA SER A 20 -6.12 48.96 -19.50
C SER A 20 -6.09 47.53 -20.01
N VAL A 21 -5.32 47.28 -21.07
CA VAL A 21 -5.08 45.94 -21.61
C VAL A 21 -4.07 45.23 -20.68
N VAL A 22 -4.57 44.34 -19.83
CA VAL A 22 -3.73 43.44 -19.03
C VAL A 22 -3.11 42.41 -19.98
N LYS A 23 -1.82 42.55 -20.29
CA LYS A 23 -1.06 41.51 -20.99
C LYS A 23 -0.85 40.33 -20.04
N THR A 24 -1.65 39.27 -20.16
CA THR A 24 -1.41 37.99 -19.51
C THR A 24 -0.18 37.33 -20.11
N HIS A 25 0.93 37.34 -19.36
CA HIS A 25 2.09 36.53 -19.69
C HIS A 25 1.77 35.07 -19.42
N VAL A 26 1.43 34.32 -20.46
CA VAL A 26 1.36 32.85 -20.40
C VAL A 26 2.79 32.34 -20.19
N ARG A 27 3.13 32.00 -18.96
CA ARG A 27 4.34 31.25 -18.67
C ARG A 27 4.19 29.84 -19.24
N HIS A 28 4.83 29.56 -20.36
CA HIS A 28 5.00 28.19 -20.82
C HIS A 28 5.79 27.43 -19.76
N ALA A 29 5.11 26.57 -19.00
CA ALA A 29 5.78 25.61 -18.15
C ALA A 29 6.59 24.67 -19.05
N LYS A 30 7.92 24.70 -18.95
CA LYS A 30 8.79 23.71 -19.59
C LYS A 30 8.33 22.34 -19.09
N ALA A 31 7.82 21.51 -20.00
CA ALA A 31 7.53 20.11 -19.70
C ALA A 31 8.89 19.45 -19.34
N PHE A 32 9.08 19.16 -18.07
CA PHE A 32 10.18 18.30 -17.63
C PHE A 32 9.94 16.94 -18.27
N LYS A 33 10.80 16.52 -19.18
CA LYS A 33 10.84 15.12 -19.61
C LYS A 33 11.08 14.29 -18.35
N ALA A 34 10.11 13.47 -17.98
CA ALA A 34 10.27 12.50 -16.89
C ALA A 34 11.51 11.64 -17.24
N ALA A 35 12.38 11.42 -16.25
CA ALA A 35 13.49 10.49 -16.43
C ALA A 35 12.92 9.12 -16.85
N PRO A 36 13.59 8.36 -17.74
CA PRO A 36 13.12 7.04 -18.12
C PRO A 36 12.92 6.17 -16.88
N ALA A 37 11.76 5.53 -16.79
CA ALA A 37 11.44 4.66 -15.67
C ALA A 37 12.47 3.51 -15.59
N VAL A 38 13.02 3.28 -14.39
CA VAL A 38 13.92 2.13 -14.16
C VAL A 38 13.11 0.85 -14.31
N PRO A 39 13.49 -0.09 -15.20
CA PRO A 39 12.77 -1.34 -15.37
C PRO A 39 12.77 -2.16 -14.08
N SER A 40 11.64 -2.77 -13.74
CA SER A 40 11.52 -3.70 -12.60
C SER A 40 12.35 -4.98 -12.84
N PHE A 41 12.51 -5.79 -11.79
CA PHE A 41 13.17 -7.10 -11.93
C PHE A 41 12.39 -8.04 -12.84
N GLY A 42 11.05 -8.06 -12.74
CA GLY A 42 10.23 -8.87 -13.61
C GLY A 42 10.27 -8.43 -15.08
N GLN A 43 10.35 -7.11 -15.35
CA GLN A 43 10.59 -6.60 -16.70
C GLN A 43 11.94 -7.04 -17.24
N LYS A 44 13.01 -6.93 -16.45
CA LYS A 44 14.35 -7.38 -16.85
C LYS A 44 14.42 -8.88 -17.10
N ALA A 45 13.64 -9.67 -16.35
CA ALA A 45 13.54 -11.13 -16.52
C ALA A 45 12.56 -11.55 -17.62
N GLY A 46 11.91 -10.61 -18.32
CA GLY A 46 10.96 -10.93 -19.40
C GLY A 46 9.63 -11.52 -18.94
N LEU A 47 9.32 -11.51 -17.64
CA LEU A 47 8.14 -12.16 -17.07
C LEU A 47 6.81 -11.57 -17.57
N HIS A 48 6.80 -10.33 -18.04
CA HIS A 48 5.62 -9.68 -18.61
C HIS A 48 5.19 -10.28 -19.96
N ALA A 49 6.06 -11.05 -20.62
CA ALA A 49 5.73 -11.73 -21.87
C ALA A 49 4.84 -12.98 -21.66
N THR A 50 4.74 -13.49 -20.43
CA THR A 50 3.90 -14.64 -20.12
C THR A 50 2.42 -14.26 -20.23
N SER A 51 1.69 -14.91 -21.14
CA SER A 51 0.25 -14.74 -21.27
C SER A 51 -0.52 -15.52 -20.21
N ASP A 52 -1.72 -15.08 -19.90
CA ASP A 52 -2.68 -15.77 -19.02
C ASP A 52 -4.11 -15.54 -19.55
N MET A 53 -5.06 -16.37 -19.07
CA MET A 53 -6.45 -16.36 -19.56
C MET A 53 -7.22 -15.08 -19.19
N LEU A 54 -6.72 -14.26 -18.26
CA LEU A 54 -7.40 -13.05 -17.75
C LEU A 54 -6.73 -11.75 -18.22
N ASP A 55 -5.67 -11.83 -19.04
CA ASP A 55 -4.86 -10.67 -19.49
C ASP A 55 -4.41 -9.80 -18.30
N LEU A 56 -3.86 -10.44 -17.27
CA LEU A 56 -3.39 -9.75 -16.08
C LEU A 56 -2.16 -8.89 -16.40
N LYS A 57 -2.11 -7.71 -15.82
CA LYS A 57 -1.00 -6.76 -15.99
C LYS A 57 0.12 -6.98 -14.98
N SER A 58 -0.10 -7.82 -13.99
CA SER A 58 0.93 -8.34 -13.09
C SER A 58 1.77 -9.40 -13.82
N SER A 59 3.09 -9.29 -13.73
CA SER A 59 4.01 -10.28 -14.34
C SER A 59 4.00 -11.60 -13.58
N VAL A 60 3.62 -11.55 -12.29
CA VAL A 60 3.42 -12.71 -11.42
C VAL A 60 2.03 -12.64 -10.81
N ALA A 61 1.27 -13.73 -10.88
CA ALA A 61 -0.02 -13.86 -10.23
C ALA A 61 -0.22 -15.27 -9.69
N TYR A 62 -0.76 -15.37 -8.47
CA TYR A 62 -1.10 -16.63 -7.85
C TYR A 62 -2.40 -16.49 -7.06
N VAL A 63 -3.37 -17.35 -7.36
CA VAL A 63 -4.68 -17.36 -6.69
C VAL A 63 -4.96 -18.78 -6.23
N ILE A 64 -5.20 -18.92 -4.92
CA ILE A 64 -5.46 -20.21 -4.29
C ILE A 64 -6.68 -20.09 -3.37
N ASP A 65 -7.48 -21.13 -3.31
CA ASP A 65 -8.52 -21.29 -2.29
C ASP A 65 -7.85 -21.64 -0.96
N GLN A 66 -8.09 -20.84 0.06
CA GLN A 66 -7.46 -20.99 1.38
C GLN A 66 -7.87 -22.26 2.11
N ASP A 67 -9.12 -22.71 1.92
CA ASP A 67 -9.67 -23.85 2.66
C ASP A 67 -9.36 -25.19 1.96
N THR A 68 -9.37 -25.23 0.62
CA THR A 68 -9.15 -26.46 -0.17
C THR A 68 -7.74 -26.59 -0.74
N HIS A 69 -6.96 -25.51 -0.72
CA HIS A 69 -5.65 -25.42 -1.36
C HIS A 69 -5.67 -25.60 -2.89
N GLU A 70 -6.85 -25.52 -3.52
CA GLU A 70 -6.99 -25.53 -4.96
C GLU A 70 -6.32 -24.30 -5.59
N VAL A 71 -5.41 -24.51 -6.53
CA VAL A 71 -4.80 -23.43 -7.31
C VAL A 71 -5.73 -23.06 -8.46
N LEU A 72 -6.33 -21.86 -8.38
CA LEU A 72 -7.25 -21.36 -9.39
C LEU A 72 -6.51 -20.67 -10.55
N LEU A 73 -5.42 -19.98 -10.23
CA LEU A 73 -4.61 -19.28 -11.22
C LEU A 73 -3.14 -19.27 -10.81
N SER A 74 -2.27 -19.56 -11.76
CA SER A 74 -0.82 -19.51 -11.60
C SER A 74 -0.19 -18.87 -12.84
N LYS A 75 0.61 -17.83 -12.62
CA LYS A 75 1.42 -17.14 -13.63
C LYS A 75 2.77 -16.80 -13.00
N ASN A 76 3.85 -17.42 -13.46
CA ASN A 76 5.22 -17.20 -12.96
C ASN A 76 5.33 -17.29 -11.43
N ASP A 77 4.55 -18.12 -10.76
CA ASP A 77 4.33 -18.16 -9.30
C ASP A 77 5.57 -18.50 -8.47
N GLN A 78 6.61 -19.08 -9.11
CA GLN A 78 7.89 -19.43 -8.50
C GLN A 78 8.97 -18.35 -8.72
N ALA A 79 8.67 -17.30 -9.50
CA ALA A 79 9.63 -16.23 -9.71
C ALA A 79 9.92 -15.48 -8.40
N VAL A 80 11.19 -15.40 -8.04
CA VAL A 80 11.65 -14.67 -6.84
C VAL A 80 11.91 -13.22 -7.23
N LEU A 81 11.09 -12.31 -6.68
CA LEU A 81 11.12 -10.89 -6.98
C LEU A 81 11.20 -10.05 -5.71
N PRO A 82 11.69 -8.80 -5.79
CA PRO A 82 11.51 -7.83 -4.72
C PRO A 82 10.03 -7.65 -4.42
N ILE A 83 9.66 -7.60 -3.13
CA ILE A 83 8.26 -7.61 -2.70
C ILE A 83 7.79 -6.27 -2.12
N ALA A 84 8.70 -5.30 -2.06
CA ALA A 84 8.41 -3.99 -1.50
C ALA A 84 7.71 -4.10 -0.12
N SER A 85 6.78 -3.20 0.16
CA SER A 85 6.07 -3.15 1.46
C SER A 85 5.17 -4.35 1.78
N ILE A 86 5.09 -5.39 0.94
CA ILE A 86 4.49 -6.66 1.37
C ILE A 86 5.27 -7.23 2.57
N THR A 87 6.57 -6.95 2.67
CA THR A 87 7.44 -7.21 3.83
C THR A 87 6.77 -6.88 5.17
N LYS A 88 5.98 -5.80 5.23
CA LYS A 88 5.33 -5.35 6.47
C LYS A 88 4.28 -6.32 7.04
N LEU A 89 3.82 -7.30 6.26
CA LEU A 89 3.01 -8.39 6.81
C LEU A 89 3.84 -9.27 7.75
N MET A 90 5.06 -9.64 7.35
CA MET A 90 5.97 -10.38 8.23
C MET A 90 6.36 -9.53 9.46
N THR A 91 6.66 -8.25 9.25
CA THR A 91 6.92 -7.30 10.36
C THR A 91 5.75 -7.28 11.35
N GLY A 92 4.52 -7.17 10.85
CA GLY A 92 3.32 -7.16 11.68
C GLY A 92 3.11 -8.46 12.45
N LEU A 93 3.35 -9.59 11.80
CA LEU A 93 3.23 -10.92 12.41
C LEU A 93 4.23 -11.10 13.56
N ILE A 94 5.51 -10.75 13.35
CA ILE A 94 6.54 -10.83 14.40
C ILE A 94 6.19 -9.93 15.60
N ILE A 95 5.74 -8.70 15.36
CA ILE A 95 5.34 -7.78 16.44
C ILE A 95 4.11 -8.29 17.20
N SER A 96 3.11 -8.82 16.51
CA SER A 96 1.89 -9.36 17.13
C SER A 96 2.19 -10.60 17.98
N GLU A 97 2.98 -11.53 17.45
CA GLU A 97 3.35 -12.77 18.13
C GLU A 97 4.26 -12.53 19.35
N ALA A 98 5.06 -11.47 19.36
CA ALA A 98 5.96 -11.14 20.46
C ALA A 98 5.26 -10.77 21.77
N LYS A 99 3.95 -10.42 21.71
CA LYS A 99 3.15 -10.03 22.89
C LYS A 99 3.75 -8.89 23.70
N LEU A 100 4.53 -8.02 23.05
CA LEU A 100 5.06 -6.80 23.65
C LEU A 100 3.94 -5.82 23.99
N PRO A 101 4.11 -4.95 25.01
CA PRO A 101 3.12 -3.92 25.35
C PRO A 101 2.78 -3.04 24.13
N MET A 102 1.54 -3.04 23.69
CA MET A 102 1.08 -2.26 22.55
C MET A 102 0.89 -0.78 22.87
N ASP A 103 0.78 -0.43 24.13
CA ASP A 103 0.72 0.93 24.69
C ASP A 103 2.11 1.55 24.95
N GLU A 104 3.19 0.78 24.78
CA GLU A 104 4.56 1.30 24.90
C GLU A 104 4.80 2.43 23.90
N SER A 105 5.22 3.60 24.44
CA SER A 105 5.54 4.78 23.63
C SER A 105 6.87 4.66 22.93
N ILE A 106 6.87 4.82 21.61
CA ILE A 106 8.05 4.74 20.75
C ILE A 106 8.23 6.07 20.01
N THR A 107 9.42 6.64 20.11
CA THR A 107 9.78 7.89 19.42
C THR A 107 10.48 7.57 18.10
N ILE A 108 10.03 8.21 17.03
CA ILE A 108 10.69 8.19 15.71
C ILE A 108 12.02 8.93 15.81
N THR A 109 13.10 8.27 15.44
CA THR A 109 14.47 8.83 15.48
C THR A 109 15.00 9.10 14.05
N GLN A 110 16.19 9.65 13.97
CA GLN A 110 16.87 9.84 12.68
C GLN A 110 17.16 8.51 11.98
N ASP A 111 17.35 7.42 12.73
CA ASP A 111 17.58 6.09 12.19
C ASP A 111 16.36 5.55 11.40
N ASP A 112 15.16 6.05 11.72
CA ASP A 112 13.92 5.65 11.03
C ASP A 112 13.70 6.38 9.70
N VAL A 113 14.58 7.34 9.36
CA VAL A 113 14.49 8.10 8.11
C VAL A 113 15.06 7.27 6.96
N ASP A 114 14.23 7.07 5.94
CA ASP A 114 14.65 6.36 4.73
C ASP A 114 15.76 7.10 3.99
N THR A 115 16.94 6.50 3.93
CA THR A 115 18.11 6.99 3.20
C THR A 115 18.36 6.20 1.91
N GLU A 116 17.58 5.13 1.64
CA GLU A 116 17.76 4.24 0.49
C GLU A 116 16.94 4.70 -0.73
N LYS A 117 15.68 5.04 -0.50
CA LYS A 117 14.73 5.41 -1.58
C LYS A 117 14.24 6.86 -1.48
N GLY A 118 14.53 7.54 -0.38
CA GLY A 118 14.06 8.91 -0.15
C GLY A 118 12.54 8.99 -0.01
N SER A 119 11.90 7.96 0.51
CA SER A 119 10.45 7.96 0.72
C SER A 119 10.03 9.03 1.73
N SER A 120 8.97 9.76 1.43
CA SER A 120 8.43 10.76 2.33
C SER A 120 7.59 10.12 3.45
N SER A 121 7.62 10.73 4.63
CA SER A 121 6.77 10.36 5.76
C SER A 121 6.20 11.58 6.45
N ARG A 122 4.98 11.46 6.97
CA ARG A 122 4.35 12.48 7.82
C ARG A 122 4.72 12.33 9.30
N LEU A 123 5.26 11.18 9.71
CA LEU A 123 5.86 10.97 11.02
C LEU A 123 7.24 11.63 11.02
N ARG A 124 7.35 12.81 11.64
CA ARG A 124 8.64 13.51 11.74
C ARG A 124 9.50 12.89 12.84
N VAL A 125 10.80 13.08 12.74
CA VAL A 125 11.72 12.78 13.85
C VAL A 125 11.26 13.54 15.10
N GLY A 126 11.24 12.86 16.25
CA GLY A 126 10.68 13.35 17.50
C GLY A 126 9.17 13.06 17.69
N ALA A 127 8.47 12.54 16.67
CA ALA A 127 7.10 12.07 16.85
C ALA A 127 7.07 10.83 17.73
N THR A 128 6.19 10.80 18.73
CA THR A 128 6.01 9.67 19.63
C THR A 128 4.61 9.10 19.46
N LEU A 129 4.51 7.80 19.24
CA LEU A 129 3.28 7.04 19.13
C LEU A 129 3.42 5.73 19.92
N THR A 130 2.29 5.09 20.23
CA THR A 130 2.32 3.76 20.81
C THR A 130 2.79 2.70 19.81
N ARG A 131 3.30 1.57 20.29
CA ARG A 131 3.66 0.41 19.45
C ARG A 131 2.47 -0.01 18.59
N GLY A 132 1.26 -0.04 19.17
CA GLY A 132 0.03 -0.40 18.46
C GLY A 132 -0.31 0.58 17.33
N GLU A 133 -0.17 1.89 17.56
CA GLU A 133 -0.37 2.92 16.51
C GLU A 133 0.65 2.79 15.40
N LEU A 134 1.93 2.56 15.72
CA LEU A 134 2.96 2.32 14.70
C LEU A 134 2.65 1.06 13.88
N LEU A 135 2.23 -0.04 14.52
CA LEU A 135 1.84 -1.26 13.85
C LEU A 135 0.64 -1.02 12.91
N HIS A 136 -0.36 -0.28 13.38
CA HIS A 136 -1.52 0.10 12.57
C HIS A 136 -1.11 0.89 11.32
N LEU A 137 -0.28 1.92 11.48
CA LEU A 137 0.20 2.72 10.36
C LEU A 137 1.07 1.92 9.37
N ALA A 138 1.90 1.00 9.87
CA ALA A 138 2.73 0.14 9.03
C ALA A 138 1.87 -0.80 8.15
N LEU A 139 0.84 -1.41 8.71
CA LEU A 139 -0.01 -2.37 8.01
C LEU A 139 -1.02 -1.69 7.08
N MET A 140 -1.78 -0.71 7.57
CA MET A 140 -2.84 -0.03 6.83
C MET A 140 -2.31 0.97 5.79
N ALA A 141 -1.45 1.89 6.26
CA ALA A 141 -0.97 3.03 5.47
C ALA A 141 0.40 2.80 4.84
N SER A 142 1.02 1.65 5.13
CA SER A 142 2.36 1.31 4.63
C SER A 142 3.46 2.28 5.07
N GLU A 143 3.33 2.85 6.30
CA GLU A 143 4.26 3.84 6.83
C GLU A 143 5.63 3.22 7.12
N ASN A 144 6.67 3.72 6.43
CA ASN A 144 8.02 3.13 6.49
C ASN A 144 8.70 3.41 7.82
N ARG A 145 8.61 4.65 8.34
CA ARG A 145 9.22 4.99 9.63
C ARG A 145 8.61 4.21 10.78
N ALA A 146 7.30 3.95 10.71
CA ALA A 146 6.62 3.11 11.69
C ALA A 146 7.16 1.68 11.68
N ALA A 147 7.26 1.06 10.50
CA ALA A 147 7.79 -0.29 10.36
C ALA A 147 9.27 -0.40 10.80
N HIS A 148 10.09 0.61 10.46
CA HIS A 148 11.49 0.64 10.89
C HIS A 148 11.61 0.78 12.41
N ALA A 149 10.87 1.72 13.02
CA ALA A 149 10.89 1.94 14.47
C ALA A 149 10.46 0.68 15.23
N LEU A 150 9.47 -0.08 14.74
CA LEU A 150 9.06 -1.36 15.33
C LEU A 150 10.19 -2.39 15.34
N GLY A 151 10.95 -2.52 14.25
CA GLY A 151 12.12 -3.41 14.19
C GLY A 151 13.27 -2.92 15.05
N ARG A 152 13.56 -1.62 15.03
CA ARG A 152 14.63 -1.00 15.81
C ARG A 152 14.42 -1.14 17.33
N THR A 153 13.19 -0.97 17.79
CA THR A 153 12.83 -1.03 19.22
C THR A 153 12.44 -2.43 19.70
N TYR A 154 12.55 -3.43 18.83
CA TYR A 154 12.35 -4.82 19.24
C TYR A 154 13.46 -5.26 20.22
N PRO A 155 13.18 -6.11 21.22
CA PRO A 155 14.20 -6.64 22.10
C PRO A 155 15.35 -7.31 21.32
N GLY A 156 16.57 -6.84 21.52
CA GLY A 156 17.76 -7.25 20.76
C GLY A 156 17.98 -6.45 19.48
N GLY A 157 17.11 -5.46 19.16
CA GLY A 157 17.28 -4.51 18.08
C GLY A 157 17.05 -5.09 16.67
N MET A 158 17.41 -4.30 15.66
CA MET A 158 17.19 -4.62 14.25
C MET A 158 17.77 -5.97 13.79
N PRO A 159 19.03 -6.36 14.18
CA PRO A 159 19.57 -7.66 13.76
C PRO A 159 18.73 -8.84 14.26
N THR A 160 18.28 -8.79 15.52
CA THR A 160 17.41 -9.82 16.10
C THR A 160 16.07 -9.86 15.39
N PHE A 161 15.48 -8.69 15.12
CA PHE A 161 14.20 -8.60 14.44
C PHE A 161 14.26 -9.22 13.03
N VAL A 162 15.26 -8.87 12.23
CA VAL A 162 15.45 -9.43 10.88
C VAL A 162 15.75 -10.94 10.95
N GLY A 163 16.53 -11.37 11.95
CA GLY A 163 16.74 -12.80 12.22
C GLY A 163 15.42 -13.55 12.44
N LEU A 164 14.51 -12.99 13.24
CA LEU A 164 13.19 -13.56 13.49
C LEU A 164 12.30 -13.57 12.25
N MET A 165 12.33 -12.53 11.40
CA MET A 165 11.60 -12.53 10.14
C MET A 165 12.02 -13.71 9.25
N ASN A 166 13.32 -13.95 9.11
CA ASN A 166 13.84 -15.07 8.31
C ASN A 166 13.59 -16.43 8.98
N ALA A 167 13.71 -16.52 10.30
CA ALA A 167 13.39 -17.75 11.06
C ALA A 167 11.91 -18.11 10.89
N LYS A 168 11.00 -17.11 10.94
CA LYS A 168 9.57 -17.33 10.71
C LYS A 168 9.31 -17.77 9.26
N ALA A 169 9.95 -17.15 8.26
CA ALA A 169 9.85 -17.60 6.87
C ALA A 169 10.26 -19.07 6.72
N ALA A 170 11.39 -19.46 7.31
CA ALA A 170 11.85 -20.86 7.31
C ALA A 170 10.86 -21.80 8.02
N GLN A 171 10.32 -21.39 9.19
CA GLN A 171 9.32 -22.15 9.93
C GLN A 171 8.04 -22.39 9.11
N LEU A 172 7.62 -21.40 8.31
CA LEU A 172 6.47 -21.49 7.41
C LEU A 172 6.76 -22.24 6.10
N GLY A 173 8.00 -22.66 5.86
CA GLY A 173 8.40 -23.34 4.63
C GLY A 173 8.57 -22.41 3.42
N MET A 174 8.71 -21.10 3.65
CA MET A 174 8.91 -20.07 2.63
C MET A 174 10.36 -20.05 2.16
N ARG A 175 10.72 -21.02 1.30
CA ARG A 175 12.11 -21.29 0.89
C ARG A 175 12.73 -20.27 -0.06
N ASP A 176 11.86 -19.55 -0.80
CA ASP A 176 12.25 -18.52 -1.77
C ASP A 176 12.23 -17.13 -1.15
N THR A 177 12.07 -17.03 0.19
CA THR A 177 11.87 -15.76 0.88
C THR A 177 13.10 -15.36 1.69
N ARG A 178 13.50 -14.11 1.54
CA ARG A 178 14.57 -13.48 2.31
C ARG A 178 14.19 -12.07 2.73
N TYR A 179 14.45 -11.75 3.99
CA TYR A 179 14.30 -10.41 4.55
C TYR A 179 15.66 -9.86 4.99
N VAL A 180 15.90 -8.57 4.71
CA VAL A 180 17.11 -7.85 5.17
C VAL A 180 16.74 -6.63 6.03
N GLU A 181 15.46 -6.19 5.99
CA GLU A 181 14.96 -5.08 6.81
C GLU A 181 13.41 -5.14 6.91
N PRO A 182 12.76 -4.40 7.84
CA PRO A 182 11.34 -4.56 8.15
C PRO A 182 10.37 -3.78 7.26
N THR A 183 10.86 -2.91 6.34
CA THR A 183 9.99 -1.97 5.59
C THR A 183 9.64 -2.43 4.18
N GLY A 184 10.55 -3.14 3.51
CA GLY A 184 10.49 -3.49 2.09
C GLY A 184 10.98 -2.38 1.17
N LEU A 185 11.76 -1.42 1.66
CA LEU A 185 12.45 -0.44 0.83
C LEU A 185 13.62 -1.06 0.09
N SER A 186 14.29 -2.03 0.71
CA SER A 186 15.36 -2.77 0.06
C SER A 186 14.83 -3.76 -0.98
N SER A 187 15.40 -3.71 -2.17
CA SER A 187 15.13 -4.70 -3.24
C SER A 187 15.65 -6.10 -2.91
N GLN A 188 16.40 -6.24 -1.80
CA GLN A 188 16.87 -7.53 -1.30
C GLN A 188 15.83 -8.25 -0.43
N ASN A 189 14.73 -7.60 -0.04
CA ASN A 189 13.55 -8.27 0.49
C ASN A 189 12.81 -8.94 -0.68
N GLN A 190 12.97 -10.24 -0.80
CA GLN A 190 12.51 -11.00 -1.96
C GLN A 190 11.67 -12.20 -1.53
N SER A 191 10.74 -12.60 -2.41
CA SER A 191 9.90 -13.78 -2.21
C SER A 191 9.30 -14.25 -3.52
N SER A 192 8.76 -15.48 -3.54
CA SER A 192 7.89 -15.99 -4.60
C SER A 192 6.41 -15.76 -4.26
N ALA A 193 5.53 -15.84 -5.26
CA ALA A 193 4.09 -15.70 -5.02
C ALA A 193 3.53 -16.86 -4.17
N LYS A 194 4.09 -18.05 -4.27
CA LYS A 194 3.73 -19.21 -3.44
C LYS A 194 4.05 -18.96 -1.98
N ASP A 195 5.26 -18.50 -1.68
CA ASP A 195 5.68 -18.18 -0.32
C ASP A 195 4.81 -17.06 0.28
N LEU A 196 4.50 -16.03 -0.53
CA LEU A 196 3.61 -14.96 -0.07
C LEU A 196 2.19 -15.45 0.19
N ALA A 197 1.67 -16.40 -0.59
CA ALA A 197 0.38 -17.00 -0.30
C ALA A 197 0.41 -17.76 1.04
N THR A 198 1.50 -18.47 1.35
CA THR A 198 1.73 -19.11 2.65
C THR A 198 1.75 -18.08 3.79
N LEU A 199 2.47 -16.97 3.60
CA LEU A 199 2.49 -15.87 4.58
C LEU A 199 1.10 -15.29 4.82
N VAL A 200 0.34 -15.00 3.77
CA VAL A 200 -1.02 -14.45 3.86
C VAL A 200 -1.96 -15.42 4.59
N GLY A 201 -1.91 -16.72 4.25
CA GLY A 201 -2.71 -17.75 4.91
C GLY A 201 -2.41 -17.84 6.40
N ASN A 202 -1.13 -17.77 6.79
CA ASN A 202 -0.73 -17.79 8.18
C ASN A 202 -1.11 -16.50 8.93
N ALA A 203 -0.79 -15.34 8.37
CA ALA A 203 -1.11 -14.04 8.95
C ALA A 203 -2.64 -13.79 9.08
N TYR A 204 -3.45 -14.44 8.26
CA TYR A 204 -4.91 -14.39 8.36
C TYR A 204 -5.45 -14.95 9.68
N HIS A 205 -4.73 -15.85 10.35
CA HIS A 205 -5.11 -16.35 11.67
C HIS A 205 -4.79 -15.38 12.81
N ASP A 206 -3.92 -14.38 12.58
CA ASP A 206 -3.64 -13.33 13.55
C ASP A 206 -4.69 -12.21 13.46
N ILE A 207 -5.51 -12.09 14.51
CA ILE A 207 -6.61 -11.11 14.57
C ILE A 207 -6.09 -9.67 14.46
N THR A 208 -4.97 -9.36 15.11
CA THR A 208 -4.37 -8.01 15.10
C THR A 208 -3.92 -7.64 13.69
N VAL A 209 -3.20 -8.53 13.01
CA VAL A 209 -2.73 -8.27 11.63
C VAL A 209 -3.91 -8.11 10.67
N ARG A 210 -4.95 -8.93 10.81
CA ARG A 210 -6.18 -8.82 10.00
C ARG A 210 -6.85 -7.47 10.15
N GLU A 211 -7.21 -7.11 11.37
CA GLU A 211 -7.95 -5.88 11.68
C GLU A 211 -7.18 -4.63 11.27
N LEU A 212 -5.89 -4.57 11.61
CA LEU A 212 -5.07 -3.41 11.30
C LEU A 212 -4.80 -3.28 9.80
N SER A 213 -4.60 -4.39 9.08
CA SER A 213 -4.35 -4.34 7.62
C SER A 213 -5.59 -3.96 6.82
N THR A 214 -6.80 -4.25 7.32
CA THR A 214 -8.07 -3.97 6.63
C THR A 214 -8.78 -2.70 7.12
N SER A 215 -8.20 -1.99 8.07
CA SER A 215 -8.71 -0.71 8.54
C SER A 215 -8.78 0.31 7.39
N PRO A 216 -9.93 0.99 7.16
CA PRO A 216 -10.08 1.92 6.04
C PRO A 216 -9.34 3.24 6.26
N SER A 217 -9.20 3.66 7.50
CA SER A 217 -8.49 4.89 7.90
C SER A 217 -8.22 4.89 9.40
N HIS A 218 -7.22 5.68 9.82
CA HIS A 218 -6.88 5.86 11.22
C HIS A 218 -6.37 7.27 11.48
N LYS A 219 -6.68 7.81 12.67
CA LYS A 219 -6.16 9.09 13.15
C LYS A 219 -5.18 8.83 14.28
N VAL A 220 -4.06 9.54 14.28
CA VAL A 220 -3.08 9.52 15.37
C VAL A 220 -2.79 10.93 15.82
N GLU A 221 -2.59 11.10 17.12
CA GLU A 221 -2.17 12.37 17.71
C GLU A 221 -0.64 12.41 17.77
N VAL A 222 -0.05 13.47 17.19
CA VAL A 222 1.40 13.68 17.19
C VAL A 222 1.69 15.09 17.71
N GLY A 223 2.03 15.21 18.98
CA GLY A 223 2.09 16.50 19.69
C GLY A 223 0.75 17.21 19.61
N ASN A 224 0.71 18.43 19.10
CA ASN A 224 -0.52 19.24 18.96
C ASN A 224 -1.21 19.03 17.59
N ARG A 225 -0.95 17.94 16.89
CA ARG A 225 -1.48 17.72 15.53
C ARG A 225 -2.14 16.35 15.42
N THR A 226 -3.35 16.32 14.86
CA THR A 226 -4.00 15.08 14.41
C THR A 226 -3.58 14.77 12.97
N LEU A 227 -3.05 13.59 12.74
CA LEU A 227 -2.71 13.09 11.39
C LEU A 227 -3.71 12.02 10.97
N GLN A 228 -4.41 12.25 9.86
CA GLN A 228 -5.32 11.28 9.26
C GLN A 228 -4.57 10.41 8.25
N TYR A 229 -4.56 9.09 8.45
CA TYR A 229 -4.04 8.10 7.52
C TYR A 229 -5.17 7.32 6.86
N ASN A 230 -4.93 6.81 5.65
CA ASN A 230 -5.88 6.00 4.90
C ASN A 230 -5.21 4.74 4.39
N THR A 231 -6.02 3.71 4.19
CA THR A 231 -5.56 2.48 3.54
C THR A 231 -4.95 2.77 2.16
N THR A 232 -3.91 2.04 1.81
CA THR A 232 -3.28 2.09 0.48
C THR A 232 -4.01 1.24 -0.56
N ASN A 233 -4.91 0.35 -0.12
CA ASN A 233 -5.74 -0.48 -0.98
C ASN A 233 -7.18 0.05 -0.99
N ARG A 234 -7.58 0.69 -2.09
CA ARG A 234 -8.94 1.26 -2.21
C ARG A 234 -10.06 0.21 -2.16
N LEU A 235 -9.77 -1.07 -2.42
CA LEU A 235 -10.75 -2.14 -2.34
C LEU A 235 -11.29 -2.33 -0.93
N VAL A 236 -10.51 -2.02 0.11
CA VAL A 236 -10.95 -2.04 1.52
C VAL A 236 -12.17 -1.14 1.77
N LYS A 237 -12.30 -0.05 1.02
CA LYS A 237 -13.43 0.88 1.12
C LYS A 237 -14.59 0.55 0.16
N ASN A 238 -14.42 -0.48 -0.67
CA ASN A 238 -15.46 -0.90 -1.61
C ASN A 238 -16.39 -1.92 -0.93
N PRO A 239 -17.69 -1.60 -0.74
CA PRO A 239 -18.64 -2.46 -0.03
C PRO A 239 -18.88 -3.82 -0.72
N ASN A 240 -18.49 -3.94 -1.99
CA ASN A 240 -18.60 -5.19 -2.73
C ASN A 240 -17.45 -6.16 -2.43
N TRP A 241 -16.47 -5.79 -1.61
CA TRP A 241 -15.36 -6.64 -1.24
C TRP A 241 -15.41 -7.01 0.25
N ASP A 242 -15.31 -8.30 0.54
CA ASP A 242 -15.12 -8.85 1.88
C ASP A 242 -13.64 -9.26 2.02
N ILE A 243 -12.81 -8.32 2.48
CA ILE A 243 -11.35 -8.49 2.58
C ILE A 243 -10.99 -8.77 4.03
N GLY A 244 -10.41 -9.96 4.27
CA GLY A 244 -9.98 -10.38 5.59
C GLY A 244 -8.52 -10.01 5.93
N LEU A 245 -7.67 -9.79 4.91
CA LEU A 245 -6.29 -9.34 5.08
C LEU A 245 -5.79 -8.73 3.77
N GLN A 246 -4.92 -7.72 3.83
CA GLN A 246 -4.30 -7.18 2.63
C GLN A 246 -2.97 -6.47 2.91
N LYS A 247 -2.15 -6.34 1.87
CA LYS A 247 -1.01 -5.42 1.85
C LYS A 247 -0.64 -5.04 0.43
N THR A 248 -0.36 -3.75 0.22
CA THR A 248 0.19 -3.24 -1.04
C THR A 248 1.68 -2.98 -0.90
N GLY A 249 2.41 -3.01 -2.02
CA GLY A 249 3.82 -2.66 -2.10
C GLY A 249 4.16 -1.90 -3.38
N TYR A 250 5.19 -1.08 -3.32
CA TYR A 250 5.80 -0.44 -4.49
C TYR A 250 7.21 0.05 -4.15
N ILE A 251 8.16 -0.38 -4.93
CA ILE A 251 9.44 0.27 -5.23
C ILE A 251 9.68 0.08 -6.73
N SER A 252 10.57 0.86 -7.35
CA SER A 252 10.84 0.74 -8.80
C SER A 252 11.24 -0.68 -9.22
N GLU A 253 12.04 -1.37 -8.40
CA GLU A 253 12.55 -2.71 -8.66
C GLU A 253 11.49 -3.80 -8.56
N ALA A 254 10.47 -3.59 -7.69
CA ALA A 254 9.38 -4.54 -7.45
C ALA A 254 8.17 -4.32 -8.35
N GLY A 255 8.03 -3.13 -8.96
CA GLY A 255 6.76 -2.73 -9.57
C GLY A 255 5.63 -2.62 -8.56
N GLN A 256 4.40 -2.63 -9.02
CA GLN A 256 3.22 -2.55 -8.15
C GLN A 256 2.83 -3.94 -7.65
N CYS A 257 2.78 -4.12 -6.32
CA CYS A 257 2.47 -5.39 -5.68
C CYS A 257 1.18 -5.30 -4.82
N LEU A 258 0.44 -6.39 -4.76
CA LEU A 258 -0.72 -6.57 -3.89
C LEU A 258 -0.80 -8.02 -3.44
N VAL A 259 -0.99 -8.23 -2.15
CA VAL A 259 -1.47 -9.50 -1.62
C VAL A 259 -2.75 -9.25 -0.84
N MET A 260 -3.70 -10.17 -0.93
CA MET A 260 -4.89 -10.11 -0.10
C MET A 260 -5.55 -11.47 0.07
N GLN A 261 -6.24 -11.62 1.19
CA GLN A 261 -7.25 -12.66 1.40
C GLN A 261 -8.62 -11.99 1.32
N ALA A 262 -9.52 -12.58 0.53
CA ALA A 262 -10.88 -12.06 0.39
C ALA A 262 -11.88 -13.20 0.15
N LYS A 263 -13.15 -12.97 0.56
CA LYS A 263 -14.24 -13.89 0.26
C LYS A 263 -14.90 -13.52 -1.07
N VAL A 264 -14.93 -14.45 -2.02
CA VAL A 264 -15.52 -14.28 -3.35
C VAL A 264 -16.42 -15.49 -3.64
N SER A 265 -17.70 -15.27 -3.91
CA SER A 265 -18.69 -16.35 -4.16
C SER A 265 -18.67 -17.46 -3.10
N GLY A 266 -18.53 -17.08 -1.83
CA GLY A 266 -18.48 -18.03 -0.71
C GLY A 266 -17.11 -18.66 -0.44
N ARG A 267 -16.15 -18.56 -1.35
CA ARG A 267 -14.78 -19.10 -1.22
C ARG A 267 -13.85 -18.08 -0.59
N LYS A 268 -12.95 -18.53 0.27
CA LYS A 268 -11.86 -17.71 0.81
C LYS A 268 -10.65 -17.82 -0.10
N LEU A 269 -10.36 -16.77 -0.83
CA LEU A 269 -9.27 -16.75 -1.81
C LEU A 269 -8.09 -15.97 -1.28
N ILE A 270 -6.89 -16.52 -1.42
CA ILE A 270 -5.63 -15.79 -1.30
C ILE A 270 -5.19 -15.39 -2.71
N MET A 271 -4.96 -14.10 -2.90
CA MET A 271 -4.55 -13.52 -4.19
C MET A 271 -3.22 -12.80 -4.01
N VAL A 272 -2.25 -13.13 -4.86
CA VAL A 272 -0.92 -12.51 -4.91
C VAL A 272 -0.72 -11.96 -6.32
N PHE A 273 -0.41 -10.68 -6.43
CA PHE A 273 -0.06 -9.98 -7.67
C PHE A 273 1.25 -9.23 -7.46
N LEU A 274 2.29 -9.58 -8.23
CA LEU A 274 3.59 -8.92 -8.16
C LEU A 274 3.94 -8.28 -9.49
N ASP A 275 4.71 -7.20 -9.40
CA ASP A 275 5.25 -6.47 -10.54
C ASP A 275 4.19 -6.13 -11.60
N SER A 276 3.09 -5.53 -11.17
CA SER A 276 2.05 -5.07 -12.08
C SER A 276 2.46 -3.77 -12.80
N ALA A 277 2.18 -3.71 -14.09
CA ALA A 277 2.73 -2.70 -15.01
C ALA A 277 2.27 -1.26 -14.77
N GLY A 278 1.27 -1.01 -13.93
CA GLY A 278 0.72 0.34 -13.71
C GLY A 278 0.19 0.56 -12.30
N LYS A 279 0.06 1.82 -11.93
CA LYS A 279 -0.32 2.25 -10.56
C LYS A 279 -1.61 1.58 -10.03
N LEU A 280 -2.58 1.33 -10.91
CA LEU A 280 -3.88 0.74 -10.54
C LEU A 280 -4.08 -0.66 -11.10
N SER A 281 -3.14 -1.17 -11.89
CA SER A 281 -3.32 -2.43 -12.62
C SER A 281 -3.44 -3.64 -11.67
N ARG A 282 -2.69 -3.69 -10.55
CA ARG A 282 -2.86 -4.74 -9.53
C ARG A 282 -4.27 -4.77 -8.93
N ILE A 283 -4.94 -3.61 -8.84
CA ILE A 283 -6.34 -3.52 -8.39
C ILE A 283 -7.29 -4.04 -9.46
N ALA A 284 -7.04 -3.66 -10.73
CA ALA A 284 -7.82 -4.16 -11.86
C ALA A 284 -7.63 -5.68 -12.05
N ASP A 285 -6.44 -6.20 -11.76
CA ASP A 285 -6.16 -7.64 -11.79
C ASP A 285 -6.99 -8.39 -10.73
N ALA A 286 -7.08 -7.85 -9.50
CA ALA A 286 -7.94 -8.41 -8.47
C ALA A 286 -9.43 -8.42 -8.88
N GLU A 287 -9.91 -7.33 -9.52
CA GLU A 287 -11.28 -7.26 -10.04
C GLU A 287 -11.52 -8.26 -11.19
N ARG A 288 -10.54 -8.48 -12.09
CA ARG A 288 -10.64 -9.51 -13.15
C ARG A 288 -10.76 -10.91 -12.57
N VAL A 289 -9.90 -11.24 -11.58
CA VAL A 289 -9.95 -12.52 -10.88
C VAL A 289 -11.28 -12.70 -10.19
N ARG A 290 -11.76 -11.69 -9.45
CA ARG A 290 -13.06 -11.74 -8.80
C ARG A 290 -14.18 -12.04 -9.77
N LYS A 291 -14.29 -11.26 -10.86
CA LYS A 291 -15.32 -11.43 -11.88
C LYS A 291 -15.26 -12.82 -12.53
N TRP A 292 -14.06 -13.31 -12.79
CA TRP A 292 -13.86 -14.63 -13.35
C TRP A 292 -14.35 -15.75 -12.42
N VAL A 293 -14.01 -15.67 -11.12
CA VAL A 293 -14.49 -16.62 -10.11
C VAL A 293 -16.02 -16.58 -9.98
N GLU A 294 -16.62 -15.39 -9.91
CA GLU A 294 -18.07 -15.20 -9.81
C GLU A 294 -18.79 -15.81 -11.02
N THR A 295 -18.27 -15.63 -12.24
CA THR A 295 -18.86 -16.16 -13.46
C THR A 295 -18.78 -17.70 -13.51
N ASN A 296 -17.63 -18.27 -13.18
CA ASN A 296 -17.43 -19.73 -13.27
C ASN A 296 -18.15 -20.47 -12.14
N HIS A 297 -18.25 -19.88 -10.96
CA HIS A 297 -18.99 -20.48 -9.84
C HIS A 297 -20.51 -20.51 -10.10
N SER A 298 -21.05 -19.48 -10.74
CA SER A 298 -22.46 -19.43 -11.15
C SER A 298 -22.79 -20.50 -12.21
N ALA A 299 -21.80 -20.90 -13.03
CA ALA A 299 -21.99 -21.93 -14.05
C ALA A 299 -22.03 -23.36 -13.46
N THR A 300 -21.31 -23.61 -12.35
CA THR A 300 -21.28 -24.93 -11.67
C THR A 300 -22.44 -25.13 -10.70
N GLY A 301 -23.13 -24.07 -10.30
CA GLY A 301 -24.25 -24.10 -9.35
C GLY A 301 -25.64 -24.34 -9.96
N ARG A 302 -25.78 -24.62 -11.26
CA ARG A 302 -27.05 -25.07 -11.82
C ARG A 302 -27.21 -26.59 -11.60
N PRO A 303 -28.18 -27.05 -10.80
CA PRO A 303 -28.52 -28.47 -10.80
C PRO A 303 -28.99 -28.81 -12.22
N GLN A 304 -28.39 -29.87 -12.79
CA GLN A 304 -28.93 -30.50 -13.98
C GLN A 304 -30.25 -31.18 -13.50
N THR A 305 -31.37 -30.56 -13.85
CA THR A 305 -32.70 -31.19 -13.73
C THR A 305 -32.93 -32.14 -14.89
#